data_e50c8dbbaac3b8145c3024a7745f099c
#
_entry.id   e50c8dbbaac3b8145c3024a7745f099c
#
_cell.length_a   1.000
_cell.length_b   1.000
_cell.length_c   1.000
_cell.angle_alpha   90.00
_cell.angle_beta   90.00
_cell.angle_gamma   90.00
#
_symmetry.space_group_name_H-M   'P 1'
#
loop_
_entity.id
_entity.type
_entity.pdbx_description
1 polymer ?
#
loop_
_entity_poly.entity_id
_entity_poly.type
_entity_poly.pdbx_seq_one_letter_code
_entity_poly.pdbx_strand_id
1 'polypeptide(L)'
;MGIDFAIDELYATGWTASDPASCPQHDDGRVYPSVETVRAAFADAGYELSVKHIQLFDCYRAEWRDASGGGASGAVVGQTEDEASVYALSQLRRALVPATGGAT
;
A
#
# COMPACT_ATOMS: atom_id res chain seq x y z
N MET A 1 0.81 14.61 -7.86
CA MET A 1 0.16 13.81 -6.89
C MET A 1 1.08 13.62 -5.76
N GLY A 2 0.68 13.45 -4.64
CA GLY A 2 1.53 13.22 -3.53
C GLY A 2 0.97 12.12 -2.65
N ILE A 3 1.58 11.93 -1.49
CA ILE A 3 1.14 10.90 -0.58
C ILE A 3 -0.30 11.11 -0.11
N ASP A 4 -0.78 12.34 -0.10
CA ASP A 4 -2.16 12.62 0.29
C ASP A 4 -3.16 11.87 -0.59
N PHE A 5 -2.88 11.80 -1.88
CA PHE A 5 -3.74 11.05 -2.80
C PHE A 5 -3.70 9.55 -2.49
N ALA A 6 -2.51 9.03 -2.18
CA ALA A 6 -2.37 7.63 -1.79
C ALA A 6 -3.15 7.34 -0.51
N ILE A 7 -3.10 8.26 0.44
CA ILE A 7 -3.84 8.12 1.70
C ILE A 7 -5.34 8.12 1.43
N ASP A 8 -5.82 9.01 0.55
CA ASP A 8 -7.23 9.03 0.16
C ASP A 8 -7.66 7.67 -0.38
N GLU A 9 -6.85 7.09 -1.26
CA GLU A 9 -7.16 5.79 -1.84
C GLU A 9 -7.21 4.71 -0.77
N LEU A 10 -6.28 4.75 0.16
CA LEU A 10 -6.24 3.75 1.22
C LEU A 10 -7.45 3.87 2.14
N TYR A 11 -7.78 5.08 2.55
CA TYR A 11 -8.95 5.29 3.43
C TYR A 11 -10.24 4.88 2.74
N ALA A 12 -10.30 5.05 1.41
CA ALA A 12 -11.48 4.63 0.65
C ALA A 12 -11.70 3.12 0.70
N THR A 13 -10.66 2.34 1.05
CA THR A 13 -10.81 0.89 1.23
C THR A 13 -11.31 0.49 2.61
N GLY A 14 -11.53 1.46 3.49
CA GLY A 14 -11.93 1.18 4.86
C GLY A 14 -10.78 0.95 5.82
N TRP A 15 -9.55 1.26 5.41
CA TRP A 15 -8.39 1.07 6.27
C TRP A 15 -8.45 2.00 7.47
N THR A 16 -8.10 1.47 8.64
CA THR A 16 -7.92 2.24 9.86
C THR A 16 -6.66 1.79 10.55
N ALA A 17 -6.04 2.70 11.29
CA ALA A 17 -4.81 2.39 12.01
C ALA A 17 -5.14 1.62 13.28
N SER A 18 -4.43 0.50 13.50
CA SER A 18 -4.55 -0.25 14.75
C SER A 18 -3.92 0.51 15.91
N ASP A 19 -2.83 1.22 15.61
CA ASP A 19 -2.11 2.00 16.61
C ASP A 19 -1.71 3.32 15.98
N PRO A 20 -2.61 4.31 15.96
CA PRO A 20 -2.32 5.58 15.31
C PRO A 20 -1.08 6.29 15.86
N ALA A 21 -0.75 6.07 17.13
CA ALA A 21 0.39 6.73 17.74
C ALA A 21 1.71 6.27 17.15
N SER A 22 1.76 5.05 16.59
CA SER A 22 2.98 4.53 15.98
C SER A 22 3.04 4.72 14.48
N CYS A 23 2.01 5.32 13.90
CA CYS A 23 1.98 5.55 12.45
C CYS A 23 2.53 6.91 12.11
N PRO A 24 3.20 7.06 10.96
CA PRO A 24 3.55 8.39 10.48
C PRO A 24 2.30 9.20 10.20
N GLN A 25 2.43 10.50 10.29
CA GLN A 25 1.31 11.41 10.14
C GLN A 25 1.57 12.36 9.00
N HIS A 26 0.58 12.51 8.13
CA HIS A 26 0.66 13.48 7.05
C HIS A 26 0.36 14.89 7.58
N ASP A 27 0.74 15.89 6.83
CA ASP A 27 0.58 17.30 7.22
C ASP A 27 -0.87 17.67 7.55
N ASP A 28 -1.83 17.00 6.95
CA ASP A 28 -3.24 17.26 7.19
C ASP A 28 -3.80 16.54 8.43
N GLY A 29 -2.94 15.86 9.18
CA GLY A 29 -3.32 15.18 10.40
C GLY A 29 -3.70 13.72 10.24
N ARG A 30 -3.85 13.23 9.03
CA ARG A 30 -4.18 11.82 8.82
C ARG A 30 -2.95 10.95 9.02
N VAL A 31 -3.14 9.77 9.61
CA VAL A 31 -2.06 8.81 9.77
C VAL A 31 -2.09 7.81 8.62
N TYR A 32 -0.94 7.22 8.33
CA TYR A 32 -0.84 6.20 7.30
C TYR A 32 0.18 5.15 7.75
N PRO A 33 0.13 3.94 7.19
CA PRO A 33 1.04 2.90 7.64
C PRO A 33 2.46 3.16 7.13
N SER A 34 3.45 2.82 7.95
CA SER A 34 4.85 2.88 7.53
C SER A 34 5.11 1.80 6.48
N VAL A 35 6.24 1.91 5.78
CA VAL A 35 6.63 0.91 4.79
C VAL A 35 6.72 -0.47 5.43
N GLU A 36 7.26 -0.55 6.65
CA GLU A 36 7.38 -1.82 7.36
C GLU A 36 6.02 -2.41 7.69
N THR A 37 5.08 -1.57 8.11
CA THR A 37 3.73 -2.02 8.41
C THR A 37 3.06 -2.54 7.13
N VAL A 38 3.27 -1.86 6.01
CA VAL A 38 2.71 -2.30 4.73
C VAL A 38 3.32 -3.65 4.33
N ARG A 39 4.63 -3.81 4.49
CA ARG A 39 5.27 -5.09 4.19
C ARG A 39 4.67 -6.22 5.02
N ALA A 40 4.44 -5.96 6.30
CA ALA A 40 3.85 -6.97 7.18
C ALA A 40 2.44 -7.32 6.73
N ALA A 41 1.67 -6.34 6.30
CA ALA A 41 0.32 -6.59 5.81
C ALA A 41 0.33 -7.46 4.55
N PHE A 42 1.30 -7.22 3.65
CA PHE A 42 1.44 -8.06 2.46
C PHE A 42 1.85 -9.47 2.85
N ALA A 43 2.79 -9.61 3.78
CA ALA A 43 3.23 -10.93 4.23
C ALA A 43 2.06 -11.71 4.86
N ASP A 44 1.25 -11.04 5.65
CA ASP A 44 0.08 -11.68 6.27
C ASP A 44 -0.92 -12.16 5.21
N ALA A 45 -0.96 -11.49 4.07
CA ALA A 45 -1.85 -11.88 2.99
C ALA A 45 -1.21 -12.91 2.04
N GLY A 46 0.03 -13.30 2.30
CA GLY A 46 0.71 -14.30 1.47
C GLY A 46 1.51 -13.72 0.32
N TYR A 47 1.89 -12.45 0.39
CA TYR A 47 2.63 -11.77 -0.67
C TYR A 47 3.98 -11.27 -0.17
N GLU A 48 4.88 -11.06 -1.12
CA GLU A 48 6.14 -10.37 -0.87
C GLU A 48 6.09 -9.00 -1.50
N LEU A 49 6.37 -7.98 -0.73
CA LEU A 49 6.42 -6.61 -1.22
C LEU A 49 7.86 -6.13 -1.24
N SER A 50 8.27 -5.53 -2.35
CA SER A 50 9.56 -4.84 -2.44
C SER A 50 9.33 -3.43 -2.96
N VAL A 51 10.10 -2.48 -2.42
CA VAL A 51 10.03 -1.09 -2.84
C VAL A 51 11.42 -0.68 -3.30
N LYS A 52 11.53 -0.17 -4.52
CA LYS A 52 12.82 0.17 -5.12
C LYS A 52 12.82 1.58 -5.65
N HIS A 53 13.96 2.22 -5.56
CA HIS A 53 14.15 3.52 -6.17
C HIS A 53 14.51 3.34 -7.64
N ILE A 54 13.78 4.01 -8.51
CA ILE A 54 14.03 3.99 -9.95
C ILE A 54 14.74 5.29 -10.30
N GLN A 55 16.05 5.23 -10.40
CA GLN A 55 16.87 6.43 -10.57
C GLN A 55 16.53 7.21 -11.84
N LEU A 56 16.25 6.50 -12.90
CA LEU A 56 15.98 7.14 -14.18
C LEU A 56 14.83 8.15 -14.12
N PHE A 57 13.82 7.83 -13.36
CA PHE A 57 12.63 8.68 -13.24
C PHE A 57 12.50 9.33 -11.87
N ASP A 58 13.47 9.09 -10.99
CA ASP A 58 13.48 9.62 -9.64
C ASP A 58 12.14 9.35 -8.93
N CYS A 59 11.73 8.11 -8.96
CA CYS A 59 10.50 7.68 -8.30
C CYS A 59 10.75 6.35 -7.62
N TYR A 60 9.73 5.86 -6.91
CA TYR A 60 9.82 4.58 -6.21
C TYR A 60 8.76 3.64 -6.78
N ARG A 61 9.13 2.39 -6.94
CA ARG A 61 8.24 1.37 -7.46
C ARG A 61 8.04 0.32 -6.38
N ALA A 62 6.78 0.10 -6.00
CA ALA A 62 6.40 -0.95 -5.09
C ALA A 62 5.85 -2.10 -5.91
N GLU A 63 6.44 -3.28 -5.74
CA GLU A 63 6.02 -4.49 -6.46
C GLU A 63 5.68 -5.56 -5.47
N TRP A 64 4.68 -6.35 -5.78
CA TRP A 64 4.34 -7.49 -4.93
C TRP A 64 4.03 -8.69 -5.80
N ARG A 65 4.25 -9.85 -5.21
CA ARG A 65 3.96 -11.12 -5.86
C ARG A 65 3.58 -12.13 -4.80
N ASP A 66 2.84 -13.13 -5.21
CA ASP A 66 2.44 -14.21 -4.32
C ASP A 66 3.69 -14.95 -3.86
N ALA A 67 3.86 -15.10 -2.57
CA ALA A 67 5.04 -15.76 -2.00
C ALA A 67 5.13 -17.23 -2.41
N SER A 68 4.00 -17.85 -2.75
CA SER A 68 3.99 -19.22 -3.22
C SER A 68 4.35 -19.35 -4.70
N GLY A 69 4.42 -18.22 -5.39
CA GLY A 69 4.83 -18.19 -6.79
C GLY A 69 3.73 -18.39 -7.80
N GLY A 70 2.50 -18.62 -7.35
CA GLY A 70 1.43 -18.96 -8.26
C GLY A 70 0.31 -17.98 -8.37
N GLY A 71 0.36 -16.90 -7.62
CA GLY A 71 -0.78 -15.99 -7.56
C GLY A 71 -0.58 -14.72 -8.34
N ALA A 72 -1.45 -13.77 -8.06
CA ALA A 72 -1.43 -12.47 -8.71
C ALA A 72 -0.23 -11.66 -8.27
N SER A 73 0.18 -10.74 -9.11
CA SER A 73 1.23 -9.80 -8.78
C SER A 73 0.79 -8.42 -9.24
N GLY A 74 1.48 -7.40 -8.76
CA GLY A 74 1.16 -6.05 -9.17
C GLY A 74 2.30 -5.10 -8.85
N ALA A 75 2.15 -3.86 -9.31
CA ALA A 75 3.14 -2.83 -9.06
C ALA A 75 2.49 -1.47 -9.14
N VAL A 76 2.99 -0.55 -8.34
CA VAL A 76 2.56 0.85 -8.37
C VAL A 76 3.79 1.73 -8.22
N VAL A 77 3.65 2.99 -8.56
CA VAL A 77 4.74 3.95 -8.52
C VAL A 77 4.32 5.14 -7.67
N GLY A 78 5.25 5.67 -6.89
CA GLY A 78 5.04 6.88 -6.11
C GLY A 78 6.30 7.71 -6.10
N GLN A 79 6.19 8.93 -5.63
CA GLN A 79 7.34 9.85 -5.57
C GLN A 79 8.23 9.58 -4.37
N THR A 80 7.71 8.90 -3.37
CA THR A 80 8.47 8.50 -2.19
C THR A 80 8.17 7.05 -1.87
N GLU A 81 9.00 6.45 -1.02
CA GLU A 81 8.75 5.09 -0.57
C GLU A 81 7.40 4.99 0.13
N ASP A 82 7.09 5.97 0.97
CA ASP A 82 5.83 5.97 1.70
C ASP A 82 4.65 6.01 0.74
N GLU A 83 4.70 6.90 -0.24
CA GLU A 83 3.62 7.00 -1.21
C GLU A 83 3.44 5.70 -1.97
N ALA A 84 4.54 5.11 -2.46
CA ALA A 84 4.47 3.87 -3.22
C ALA A 84 3.89 2.74 -2.36
N SER A 85 4.33 2.63 -1.11
CA SER A 85 3.85 1.56 -0.22
C SER A 85 2.38 1.73 0.12
N VAL A 86 1.93 2.96 0.37
CA VAL A 86 0.52 3.22 0.68
C VAL A 86 -0.37 2.90 -0.53
N TYR A 87 0.07 3.27 -1.72
CA TYR A 87 -0.65 2.88 -2.94
C TYR A 87 -0.73 1.37 -3.08
N ALA A 88 0.40 0.69 -2.84
CA ALA A 88 0.42 -0.77 -2.93
C ALA A 88 -0.60 -1.39 -1.97
N LEU A 89 -0.64 -0.90 -0.75
CA LEU A 89 -1.59 -1.44 0.24
C LEU A 89 -3.03 -1.18 -0.19
N SER A 90 -3.32 -0.02 -0.74
CA SER A 90 -4.68 0.26 -1.21
C SER A 90 -5.10 -0.71 -2.31
N GLN A 91 -4.19 -1.06 -3.20
CA GLN A 91 -4.46 -2.02 -4.26
C GLN A 91 -4.69 -3.42 -3.69
N LEU A 92 -3.87 -3.83 -2.73
CA LEU A 92 -4.03 -5.13 -2.09
C LEU A 92 -5.39 -5.23 -1.41
N ARG A 93 -5.77 -4.19 -0.68
CA ARG A 93 -7.04 -4.20 0.05
C ARG A 93 -8.22 -4.25 -0.91
N ARG A 94 -8.14 -3.58 -2.05
CA ARG A 94 -9.20 -3.67 -3.05
C ARG A 94 -9.35 -5.06 -3.60
N ALA A 95 -8.24 -5.77 -3.76
CA ALA A 95 -8.28 -7.14 -4.26
C ALA A 95 -8.84 -8.10 -3.22
N LEU A 96 -8.59 -7.82 -1.93
CA LEU A 96 -9.05 -8.68 -0.85
C LEU A 96 -10.49 -8.41 -0.43
N VAL A 97 -11.01 -7.21 -0.79
CA VAL A 97 -12.37 -6.88 -0.51
C VAL A 97 -13.14 -6.90 -1.79
N PRO A 98 -13.46 -7.99 -2.30
CA PRO A 98 -13.99 -8.04 -3.54
C PRO A 98 -15.36 -7.69 -3.43
N ALA A 99 -15.56 -7.43 -3.99
CA ALA A 99 -16.67 -7.33 -4.24
C ALA A 99 -17.70 -7.71 -3.49
N THR A 100 -17.40 -7.87 -2.91
CA THR A 100 -18.16 -8.16 -2.12
C THR A 100 -19.22 -7.63 -2.28
N GLY A 101 -18.95 -7.34 -2.53
CA GLY A 101 -19.55 -7.04 -2.64
C GLY A 101 -20.14 -6.85 -3.37
N GLY A 102 -20.00 -6.93 -3.69
CA GLY A 102 -20.43 -6.75 -4.25
C GLY A 102 -21.20 -7.21 -4.61
N ALA A 103 -21.10 -7.51 -4.49
CA ALA A 103 -21.68 -7.80 -4.63
C ALA A 103 -22.38 -8.14 -4.69
N THR A 104 -22.44 -8.15 -4.61
CA THR A 104 -22.89 -8.44 -4.54
C THR A 104 -23.40 -8.65 -4.65
#